data_daaf78c19998a3fea4fd98a068ff2b3b
#
_entry.id   daaf78c19998a3fea4fd98a068ff2b3b
#
_cell.length_a   1.000
_cell.length_b   1.000
_cell.length_c   1.000
_cell.angle_alpha   90.00
_cell.angle_beta   90.00
_cell.angle_gamma   90.00
#
_symmetry.space_group_name_H-M   'P 1'
#
loop_
_entity.id
_entity.type
_entity.pdbx_description
1 polymer ?
#
loop_
_entity_poly.entity_id
_entity_poly.type
_entity_poly.pdbx_seq_one_letter_code
_entity_poly.pdbx_strand_id
1 'polypeptide(L)'
;MAVRHAKDQQARVLAICNVNGSTLPRESDAVVYTHAGPEVAVASTKAFLTQVVAVQLVALYLAQVRGTKWGDEIAAHIRELAAMPEKVDRVLDTVEPVRELARSLGDAKAVLFLGRHVGFPVALEGALKLKELAYMHAEGFPAGELKHGPIALVEPGLPVVVVVPSPRGRGVLHDKLVSNIQEIRARGARTIVIAEDGDESVVPYADTLVRIPATPTLLQPLVATVPLQVFACEMATVKGYDVDQPRNLAKSVTVE
;
A
#
# COMPACT_ATOMS: atom_id res chain seq x y z
N MET A 1 11.82 -12.68 -19.49
CA MET A 1 12.35 -13.93 -18.88
C MET A 1 11.22 -14.75 -18.22
N ALA A 2 10.60 -14.37 -17.10
CA ALA A 2 9.62 -15.18 -16.36
C ALA A 2 8.47 -15.76 -17.21
N VAL A 3 7.82 -14.96 -18.08
CA VAL A 3 6.74 -15.43 -18.96
C VAL A 3 7.23 -16.53 -19.92
N ARG A 4 8.38 -16.33 -20.56
CA ARG A 4 8.94 -17.33 -21.47
C ARG A 4 9.27 -18.62 -20.75
N HIS A 5 9.93 -18.52 -19.59
CA HIS A 5 10.22 -19.70 -18.78
C HIS A 5 8.95 -20.44 -18.36
N ALA A 6 7.90 -19.74 -17.93
CA ALA A 6 6.62 -20.37 -17.60
C ALA A 6 6.00 -21.10 -18.80
N LYS A 7 6.06 -20.51 -19.99
CA LYS A 7 5.56 -21.11 -21.23
C LYS A 7 6.41 -22.33 -21.66
N ASP A 8 7.72 -22.26 -21.50
CA ASP A 8 8.61 -23.42 -21.75
C ASP A 8 8.27 -24.61 -20.83
N GLN A 9 7.78 -24.31 -19.60
CA GLN A 9 7.24 -25.30 -18.68
C GLN A 9 5.75 -25.65 -18.93
N GLN A 10 5.18 -25.27 -20.08
CA GLN A 10 3.79 -25.51 -20.47
C GLN A 10 2.75 -24.89 -19.51
N ALA A 11 3.12 -23.89 -18.71
CA ALA A 11 2.19 -23.15 -17.89
C ALA A 11 1.41 -22.13 -18.73
N ARG A 12 0.12 -21.94 -18.39
CA ARG A 12 -0.68 -20.84 -18.94
C ARG A 12 -0.39 -19.56 -18.19
N VAL A 13 -0.29 -18.46 -18.94
CA VAL A 13 0.05 -17.15 -18.40
C VAL A 13 -1.09 -16.17 -18.60
N LEU A 14 -1.61 -15.64 -17.49
CA LEU A 14 -2.50 -14.48 -17.47
C LEU A 14 -1.67 -13.25 -17.10
N ALA A 15 -1.59 -12.26 -17.99
CA ALA A 15 -0.94 -11.00 -17.71
C ALA A 15 -1.94 -9.94 -17.21
N ILE A 16 -1.53 -9.16 -16.21
CA ILE A 16 -2.21 -7.91 -15.81
C ILE A 16 -1.30 -6.76 -16.22
N CYS A 17 -1.71 -5.97 -17.20
CA CYS A 17 -0.87 -4.95 -17.84
C CYS A 17 -1.61 -3.64 -18.04
N ASN A 18 -0.87 -2.53 -18.02
CA ASN A 18 -1.40 -1.21 -18.33
C ASN A 18 -1.09 -0.77 -19.78
N VAL A 19 0.02 -1.22 -20.35
CA VAL A 19 0.49 -0.79 -21.66
C VAL A 19 0.05 -1.77 -22.76
N ASN A 20 -0.82 -1.29 -23.66
CA ASN A 20 -1.28 -2.07 -24.80
C ASN A 20 -0.11 -2.38 -25.75
N GLY A 21 -0.09 -3.60 -26.28
CA GLY A 21 0.88 -4.02 -27.30
C GLY A 21 2.33 -4.17 -26.81
N SER A 22 2.60 -4.07 -25.50
CA SER A 22 3.90 -4.38 -24.93
C SER A 22 4.24 -5.88 -25.04
N THR A 23 5.46 -6.27 -24.72
CA THR A 23 5.91 -7.67 -24.88
C THR A 23 5.12 -8.65 -24.02
N LEU A 24 4.84 -8.30 -22.75
CA LEU A 24 4.12 -9.20 -21.84
C LEU A 24 2.72 -9.59 -22.34
N PRO A 25 1.83 -8.64 -22.75
CA PRO A 25 0.54 -9.00 -23.34
C PRO A 25 0.65 -9.89 -24.58
N ARG A 26 1.61 -9.60 -25.46
CA ARG A 26 1.77 -10.36 -26.70
C ARG A 26 2.24 -11.80 -26.48
N GLU A 27 3.02 -12.03 -25.42
CA GLU A 27 3.55 -13.36 -25.11
C GLU A 27 2.67 -14.15 -24.12
N SER A 28 1.61 -13.56 -23.57
CA SER A 28 0.70 -14.20 -22.63
C SER A 28 -0.49 -14.87 -23.30
N ASP A 29 -1.08 -15.88 -22.63
CA ASP A 29 -2.24 -16.62 -23.15
C ASP A 29 -3.55 -15.85 -22.96
N ALA A 30 -3.59 -14.98 -21.93
CA ALA A 30 -4.71 -14.05 -21.68
C ALA A 30 -4.19 -12.76 -21.02
N VAL A 31 -4.95 -11.69 -21.18
CA VAL A 31 -4.57 -10.37 -20.66
C VAL A 31 -5.75 -9.67 -20.01
N VAL A 32 -5.52 -9.05 -18.86
CA VAL A 32 -6.40 -8.06 -18.23
C VAL A 32 -5.68 -6.72 -18.27
N TYR A 33 -6.28 -5.74 -18.97
CA TYR A 33 -5.74 -4.38 -19.00
C TYR A 33 -6.29 -3.56 -17.84
N THR A 34 -5.42 -2.79 -17.18
CA THR A 34 -5.79 -1.99 -16.01
C THR A 34 -6.40 -0.64 -16.37
N HIS A 35 -6.21 -0.16 -17.60
CA HIS A 35 -6.73 1.11 -18.10
C HIS A 35 -6.40 2.33 -17.22
N ALA A 36 -5.26 2.31 -16.52
CA ALA A 36 -4.82 3.43 -15.69
C ALA A 36 -4.37 4.67 -16.50
N GLY A 37 -4.29 4.53 -17.82
CA GLY A 37 -3.69 5.55 -18.68
C GLY A 37 -2.16 5.63 -18.53
N PRO A 38 -1.49 6.56 -19.22
CA PRO A 38 -0.04 6.72 -19.11
C PRO A 38 0.36 7.17 -17.70
N GLU A 39 1.32 6.48 -17.10
CA GLU A 39 1.95 6.85 -15.85
C GLU A 39 3.33 7.43 -16.16
N VAL A 40 3.46 8.74 -16.02
CA VAL A 40 4.67 9.48 -16.43
C VAL A 40 5.79 9.29 -15.44
N ALA A 41 5.48 9.36 -14.15
CA ALA A 41 6.46 9.15 -13.08
C ALA A 41 7.04 7.73 -13.10
N VAL A 42 8.30 7.60 -12.72
CA VAL A 42 8.97 6.30 -12.60
C VAL A 42 8.33 5.46 -11.50
N ALA A 43 8.11 6.05 -10.31
CA ALA A 43 7.44 5.38 -9.21
C ALA A 43 5.97 5.09 -9.55
N SER A 44 5.55 3.85 -9.32
CA SER A 44 4.17 3.43 -9.59
C SER A 44 3.21 3.93 -8.52
N THR A 45 2.12 4.58 -8.91
CA THR A 45 1.05 5.06 -8.03
C THR A 45 -0.32 4.53 -8.48
N LYS A 46 -0.95 5.18 -9.46
CA LYS A 46 -2.24 4.74 -10.01
C LYS A 46 -2.16 3.35 -10.66
N ALA A 47 -1.04 3.02 -11.32
CA ALA A 47 -0.87 1.71 -11.93
C ALA A 47 -0.86 0.60 -10.85
N PHE A 48 -0.22 0.83 -9.69
CA PHE A 48 -0.29 -0.09 -8.56
C PHE A 48 -1.73 -0.30 -8.09
N LEU A 49 -2.49 0.77 -7.83
CA LEU A 49 -3.88 0.66 -7.36
C LEU A 49 -4.77 -0.07 -8.36
N THR A 50 -4.65 0.22 -9.65
CA THR A 50 -5.43 -0.45 -10.69
C THR A 50 -5.03 -1.91 -10.89
N GLN A 51 -3.78 -2.28 -10.65
CA GLN A 51 -3.35 -3.69 -10.59
C GLN A 51 -4.00 -4.42 -9.41
N VAL A 52 -4.07 -3.79 -8.23
CA VAL A 52 -4.77 -4.37 -7.07
C VAL A 52 -6.25 -4.60 -7.40
N VAL A 53 -6.92 -3.64 -8.06
CA VAL A 53 -8.31 -3.82 -8.53
C VAL A 53 -8.41 -4.98 -9.52
N ALA A 54 -7.52 -5.08 -10.49
CA ALA A 54 -7.52 -6.16 -11.48
C ALA A 54 -7.34 -7.55 -10.81
N VAL A 55 -6.45 -7.66 -9.82
CA VAL A 55 -6.27 -8.89 -9.03
C VAL A 55 -7.54 -9.25 -8.26
N GLN A 56 -8.23 -8.25 -7.66
CA GLN A 56 -9.52 -8.46 -6.98
C GLN A 56 -10.59 -8.99 -7.96
N LEU A 57 -10.69 -8.41 -9.15
CA LEU A 57 -11.64 -8.86 -10.17
C LEU A 57 -11.35 -10.31 -10.64
N VAL A 58 -10.08 -10.65 -10.85
CA VAL A 58 -9.67 -12.02 -11.18
C VAL A 58 -10.03 -12.99 -10.04
N ALA A 59 -9.78 -12.60 -8.77
CA ALA A 59 -10.13 -13.42 -7.62
C ALA A 59 -11.64 -13.62 -7.49
N LEU A 60 -12.46 -12.60 -7.73
CA LEU A 60 -13.92 -12.69 -7.73
C LEU A 60 -14.42 -13.60 -8.86
N TYR A 61 -13.88 -13.47 -10.05
CA TYR A 61 -14.21 -14.34 -11.18
C TYR A 61 -13.89 -15.81 -10.88
N LEU A 62 -12.70 -16.08 -10.32
CA LEU A 62 -12.33 -17.43 -9.93
C LEU A 62 -13.23 -17.98 -8.81
N ALA A 63 -13.62 -17.15 -7.84
CA ALA A 63 -14.54 -17.54 -6.78
C ALA A 63 -15.92 -17.92 -7.33
N GLN A 64 -16.41 -17.15 -8.31
CA GLN A 64 -17.67 -17.42 -9.00
C GLN A 64 -17.61 -18.75 -9.79
N VAL A 65 -16.57 -18.92 -10.61
CA VAL A 65 -16.41 -20.14 -11.43
C VAL A 65 -16.27 -21.39 -10.56
N ARG A 66 -15.61 -21.28 -9.41
CA ARG A 66 -15.43 -22.38 -8.45
C ARG A 66 -16.62 -22.59 -7.52
N GLY A 67 -17.65 -21.75 -7.58
CA GLY A 67 -18.82 -21.82 -6.69
C GLY A 67 -18.50 -21.58 -5.21
N THR A 68 -17.40 -20.85 -4.91
CA THR A 68 -17.03 -20.51 -3.53
C THR A 68 -17.64 -19.19 -3.04
N LYS A 69 -18.21 -18.41 -3.96
CA LYS A 69 -19.05 -17.23 -3.69
C LYS A 69 -20.26 -17.21 -4.60
N TRP A 70 -21.37 -16.76 -4.05
CA TRP A 70 -22.65 -16.63 -4.77
C TRP A 70 -22.77 -15.27 -5.45
N GLY A 71 -23.68 -15.17 -6.42
CA GLY A 71 -23.87 -13.96 -7.23
C GLY A 71 -24.11 -12.69 -6.41
N ASP A 72 -24.90 -12.79 -5.33
CA ASP A 72 -25.19 -11.64 -4.45
C ASP A 72 -23.95 -11.15 -3.69
N GLU A 73 -23.09 -12.06 -3.23
CA GLU A 73 -21.84 -11.71 -2.54
C GLU A 73 -20.87 -11.03 -3.50
N ILE A 74 -20.79 -11.53 -4.75
CA ILE A 74 -19.96 -10.95 -5.81
C ILE A 74 -20.49 -9.57 -6.17
N ALA A 75 -21.81 -9.43 -6.37
CA ALA A 75 -22.42 -8.15 -6.66
C ALA A 75 -22.20 -7.12 -5.55
N ALA A 76 -22.24 -7.54 -4.28
CA ALA A 76 -21.93 -6.69 -3.14
C ALA A 76 -20.45 -6.21 -3.20
N HIS A 77 -19.51 -7.11 -3.51
CA HIS A 77 -18.09 -6.77 -3.63
C HIS A 77 -17.81 -5.81 -4.79
N ILE A 78 -18.48 -6.00 -5.93
CA ILE A 78 -18.38 -5.11 -7.09
C ILE A 78 -18.93 -3.70 -6.76
N ARG A 79 -20.04 -3.60 -6.02
CA ARG A 79 -20.53 -2.30 -5.54
C ARG A 79 -19.52 -1.57 -4.66
N GLU A 80 -18.87 -2.29 -3.75
CA GLU A 80 -17.81 -1.70 -2.92
C GLU A 80 -16.60 -1.26 -3.75
N LEU A 81 -16.19 -2.05 -4.76
CA LEU A 81 -15.14 -1.65 -5.71
C LEU A 81 -15.53 -0.40 -6.50
N ALA A 82 -16.78 -0.31 -6.95
CA ALA A 82 -17.27 0.86 -7.68
C ALA A 82 -17.30 2.14 -6.85
N ALA A 83 -17.36 2.02 -5.51
CA ALA A 83 -17.29 3.15 -4.59
C ALA A 83 -15.85 3.61 -4.26
N MET A 84 -14.81 2.87 -4.72
CA MET A 84 -13.42 3.21 -4.38
C MET A 84 -12.96 4.58 -4.90
N PRO A 85 -13.30 5.04 -6.11
CA PRO A 85 -12.89 6.37 -6.56
C PRO A 85 -13.31 7.47 -5.60
N GLU A 86 -14.58 7.49 -5.17
CA GLU A 86 -15.08 8.46 -4.20
C GLU A 86 -14.35 8.37 -2.84
N LYS A 87 -14.05 7.14 -2.39
CA LYS A 87 -13.28 6.94 -1.15
C LYS A 87 -11.84 7.45 -1.28
N VAL A 88 -11.21 7.27 -2.44
CA VAL A 88 -9.86 7.81 -2.73
C VAL A 88 -9.89 9.33 -2.75
N ASP A 89 -10.88 9.95 -3.39
CA ASP A 89 -11.04 11.41 -3.41
C ASP A 89 -11.16 11.95 -1.99
N ARG A 90 -11.98 11.31 -1.13
CA ARG A 90 -12.08 11.69 0.30
C ARG A 90 -10.76 11.58 1.05
N VAL A 91 -9.92 10.60 0.75
CA VAL A 91 -8.57 10.52 1.33
C VAL A 91 -7.72 11.69 0.86
N LEU A 92 -7.76 12.03 -0.43
CA LEU A 92 -6.98 13.15 -1.00
C LEU A 92 -7.41 14.51 -0.44
N ASP A 93 -8.70 14.68 -0.15
CA ASP A 93 -9.22 15.89 0.49
C ASP A 93 -8.71 16.09 1.94
N THR A 94 -8.23 15.03 2.59
CA THR A 94 -7.81 15.05 4.01
C THR A 94 -6.32 14.75 4.20
N VAL A 95 -5.46 14.96 3.19
CA VAL A 95 -4.03 14.63 3.27
C VAL A 95 -3.15 15.72 3.91
N GLU A 96 -3.68 16.87 4.33
CA GLU A 96 -2.84 17.94 4.93
C GLU A 96 -2.02 17.45 6.14
N PRO A 97 -2.55 16.64 7.07
CA PRO A 97 -1.73 16.07 8.14
C PRO A 97 -0.54 15.23 7.63
N VAL A 98 -0.67 14.62 6.44
CA VAL A 98 0.43 13.86 5.80
C VAL A 98 1.50 14.80 5.27
N ARG A 99 1.11 15.95 4.70
CA ARG A 99 2.04 16.99 4.24
C ARG A 99 2.79 17.64 5.40
N GLU A 100 2.09 17.97 6.48
CA GLU A 100 2.71 18.50 7.70
C GLU A 100 3.69 17.49 8.31
N LEU A 101 3.31 16.22 8.33
CA LEU A 101 4.17 15.13 8.75
C LEU A 101 5.46 15.08 7.92
N ALA A 102 5.37 15.12 6.60
CA ALA A 102 6.53 15.11 5.70
C ALA A 102 7.48 16.28 6.01
N ARG A 103 6.94 17.51 6.17
CA ARG A 103 7.73 18.68 6.57
C ARG A 103 8.46 18.47 7.91
N SER A 104 7.79 17.85 8.89
CA SER A 104 8.35 17.61 10.23
C SER A 104 9.38 16.47 10.27
N LEU A 105 9.44 15.62 9.26
CA LEU A 105 10.35 14.48 9.15
C LEU A 105 11.45 14.68 8.10
N GLY A 106 11.62 15.88 7.56
CA GLY A 106 12.61 16.16 6.52
C GLY A 106 14.04 15.70 6.87
N ASP A 107 14.42 15.80 8.14
CA ASP A 107 15.74 15.40 8.64
C ASP A 107 15.80 13.95 9.17
N ALA A 108 14.69 13.21 9.15
CA ALA A 108 14.69 11.83 9.60
C ALA A 108 15.59 10.95 8.72
N LYS A 109 16.37 10.08 9.34
CA LYS A 109 17.32 9.19 8.66
C LYS A 109 16.66 7.90 8.17
N ALA A 110 15.66 7.44 8.89
CA ALA A 110 14.94 6.22 8.60
C ALA A 110 13.47 6.32 9.01
N VAL A 111 12.62 5.52 8.39
CA VAL A 111 11.20 5.34 8.75
C VAL A 111 10.88 3.85 8.72
N LEU A 112 10.29 3.32 9.77
CA LEU A 112 9.77 1.97 9.77
C LEU A 112 8.27 1.97 9.42
N PHE A 113 7.84 0.90 8.77
CA PHE A 113 6.45 0.68 8.38
C PHE A 113 5.96 -0.64 8.94
N LEU A 114 4.84 -0.63 9.63
CA LEU A 114 4.24 -1.81 10.24
C LEU A 114 2.83 -2.05 9.70
N GLY A 115 2.49 -3.31 9.50
CA GLY A 115 1.14 -3.71 9.14
C GLY A 115 0.84 -5.15 9.53
N ARG A 116 -0.44 -5.47 9.61
CA ARG A 116 -0.94 -6.84 9.75
C ARG A 116 -1.89 -7.19 8.63
N HIS A 117 -1.95 -8.48 8.26
CA HIS A 117 -2.84 -8.97 7.21
C HIS A 117 -2.67 -8.15 5.93
N VAL A 118 -3.74 -7.57 5.38
CA VAL A 118 -3.69 -6.70 4.18
C VAL A 118 -2.87 -5.42 4.39
N GLY A 119 -2.70 -4.97 5.61
CA GLY A 119 -1.87 -3.80 5.95
C GLY A 119 -0.36 -4.04 5.82
N PHE A 120 0.10 -5.30 5.89
CA PHE A 120 1.54 -5.57 5.75
C PHE A 120 2.07 -5.30 4.33
N PRO A 121 1.49 -5.84 3.24
CA PRO A 121 1.91 -5.45 1.90
C PRO A 121 1.75 -3.95 1.62
N VAL A 122 0.76 -3.26 2.22
CA VAL A 122 0.63 -1.80 2.13
C VAL A 122 1.82 -1.11 2.82
N ALA A 123 2.25 -1.59 3.98
CA ALA A 123 3.44 -1.09 4.67
C ALA A 123 4.71 -1.27 3.83
N LEU A 124 4.86 -2.41 3.14
CA LEU A 124 5.97 -2.65 2.21
C LEU A 124 5.95 -1.66 1.03
N GLU A 125 4.78 -1.40 0.46
CA GLU A 125 4.60 -0.45 -0.64
C GLU A 125 4.95 0.99 -0.20
N GLY A 126 4.50 1.40 0.99
CA GLY A 126 4.87 2.70 1.57
C GLY A 126 6.37 2.85 1.78
N ALA A 127 7.03 1.83 2.33
CA ALA A 127 8.48 1.81 2.48
C ALA A 127 9.22 1.87 1.14
N LEU A 128 8.70 1.17 0.11
CA LEU A 128 9.24 1.20 -1.24
C LEU A 128 9.15 2.62 -1.83
N LYS A 129 7.98 3.24 -1.78
CA LYS A 129 7.77 4.61 -2.31
C LYS A 129 8.69 5.63 -1.65
N LEU A 130 8.89 5.52 -0.34
CA LEU A 130 9.79 6.43 0.37
C LEU A 130 11.27 6.24 -0.03
N LYS A 131 11.70 5.00 -0.27
CA LYS A 131 13.04 4.71 -0.81
C LYS A 131 13.22 5.27 -2.22
N GLU A 132 12.24 5.02 -3.10
CA GLU A 132 12.31 5.41 -4.51
C GLU A 132 12.34 6.94 -4.70
N LEU A 133 11.53 7.67 -3.95
CA LEU A 133 11.32 9.11 -4.15
C LEU A 133 12.18 9.99 -3.24
N ALA A 134 12.25 9.65 -1.95
CA ALA A 134 12.92 10.49 -0.94
C ALA A 134 14.33 9.99 -0.58
N TYR A 135 14.78 8.87 -1.13
CA TYR A 135 16.10 8.26 -0.89
C TYR A 135 16.40 8.03 0.59
N MET A 136 15.35 7.73 1.35
CA MET A 136 15.44 7.45 2.78
C MET A 136 15.50 5.94 3.03
N HIS A 137 16.24 5.54 4.06
CA HIS A 137 16.13 4.16 4.53
C HIS A 137 14.73 3.93 5.10
N ALA A 138 14.00 3.04 4.47
CA ALA A 138 12.65 2.71 4.85
C ALA A 138 12.43 1.20 4.76
N GLU A 139 11.86 0.61 5.80
CA GLU A 139 11.69 -0.82 5.89
C GLU A 139 10.30 -1.19 6.44
N GLY A 140 9.66 -2.16 5.78
CA GLY A 140 8.36 -2.66 6.18
C GLY A 140 8.45 -4.01 6.88
N PHE A 141 7.75 -4.15 8.02
CA PHE A 141 7.70 -5.39 8.79
C PHE A 141 6.27 -5.85 9.05
N PRO A 142 6.03 -7.17 9.07
CA PRO A 142 4.79 -7.68 9.63
C PRO A 142 4.81 -7.41 11.14
N ALA A 143 3.82 -6.67 11.63
CA ALA A 143 3.78 -6.25 13.03
C ALA A 143 3.75 -7.43 14.02
N GLY A 144 3.34 -8.62 13.56
CA GLY A 144 3.41 -9.86 14.34
C GLY A 144 4.83 -10.31 14.64
N GLU A 145 5.77 -9.99 13.74
CA GLU A 145 7.18 -10.38 13.85
C GLU A 145 8.05 -9.30 14.51
N LEU A 146 7.45 -8.17 14.89
CA LEU A 146 8.18 -7.05 15.47
C LEU A 146 9.09 -7.47 16.65
N LYS A 147 8.58 -8.36 17.51
CA LYS A 147 9.30 -8.84 18.72
C LYS A 147 10.46 -9.78 18.42
N HIS A 148 10.54 -10.32 17.23
CA HIS A 148 11.54 -11.31 16.82
C HIS A 148 12.81 -10.68 16.22
N GLY A 149 13.07 -9.40 16.52
CA GLY A 149 14.27 -8.69 16.08
C GLY A 149 14.03 -7.22 15.76
N PRO A 150 13.11 -6.86 14.83
CA PRO A 150 12.95 -5.47 14.37
C PRO A 150 12.69 -4.45 15.48
N ILE A 151 12.10 -4.86 16.60
CA ILE A 151 11.84 -3.98 17.74
C ILE A 151 13.15 -3.40 18.35
N ALA A 152 14.29 -4.04 18.12
CA ALA A 152 15.59 -3.55 18.55
C ALA A 152 16.01 -2.25 17.83
N LEU A 153 15.41 -1.95 16.66
CA LEU A 153 15.63 -0.70 15.91
C LEU A 153 14.87 0.48 16.49
N VAL A 154 13.89 0.21 17.37
CA VAL A 154 13.01 1.27 17.89
C VAL A 154 13.74 2.04 18.99
N GLU A 155 13.97 3.32 18.72
CA GLU A 155 14.58 4.28 19.63
C GLU A 155 13.71 5.55 19.76
N PRO A 156 13.95 6.38 20.77
CA PRO A 156 13.20 7.62 20.97
C PRO A 156 13.23 8.53 19.72
N GLY A 157 12.04 8.90 19.25
CA GLY A 157 11.87 9.77 18.09
C GLY A 157 11.89 9.06 16.72
N LEU A 158 12.21 7.76 16.65
CA LEU A 158 12.15 7.02 15.39
C LEU A 158 10.71 7.04 14.83
N PRO A 159 10.49 7.55 13.59
CA PRO A 159 9.18 7.51 12.96
C PRO A 159 8.77 6.08 12.59
N VAL A 160 7.60 5.67 13.03
CA VAL A 160 7.02 4.37 12.69
C VAL A 160 5.60 4.58 12.15
N VAL A 161 5.42 4.27 10.88
CA VAL A 161 4.11 4.30 10.21
C VAL A 161 3.42 2.97 10.43
N VAL A 162 2.18 2.99 10.90
CA VAL A 162 1.41 1.79 11.21
C VAL A 162 0.10 1.79 10.43
N VAL A 163 -0.08 0.77 9.58
CA VAL A 163 -1.32 0.57 8.82
C VAL A 163 -2.25 -0.36 9.59
N VAL A 164 -3.29 0.22 10.18
CA VAL A 164 -4.21 -0.49 11.07
C VAL A 164 -5.31 -1.17 10.26
N PRO A 165 -5.56 -2.50 10.46
CA PRO A 165 -6.68 -3.17 9.83
C PRO A 165 -8.01 -2.63 10.37
N SER A 166 -9.06 -2.64 9.53
CA SER A 166 -10.39 -2.19 9.93
C SER A 166 -10.87 -2.91 11.20
N PRO A 167 -11.38 -2.18 12.20
CA PRO A 167 -11.97 -2.77 13.40
C PRO A 167 -13.25 -3.58 13.10
N ARG A 168 -13.88 -3.34 11.93
CA ARG A 168 -15.05 -4.09 11.44
C ARG A 168 -14.70 -5.43 10.81
N GLY A 169 -13.41 -5.71 10.61
CA GLY A 169 -12.90 -6.97 10.10
C GLY A 169 -12.72 -8.01 11.19
N ARG A 170 -11.57 -8.69 11.19
CA ARG A 170 -11.21 -9.61 12.29
C ARG A 170 -10.68 -8.81 13.47
N GLY A 171 -11.54 -8.54 14.47
CA GLY A 171 -11.22 -7.74 15.66
C GLY A 171 -9.90 -8.15 16.34
N VAL A 172 -9.61 -9.45 16.42
CA VAL A 172 -8.34 -9.95 16.97
C VAL A 172 -7.10 -9.40 16.26
N LEU A 173 -7.16 -9.15 14.94
CA LEU A 173 -6.02 -8.58 14.20
C LEU A 173 -5.84 -7.10 14.51
N HIS A 174 -6.93 -6.38 14.63
CA HIS A 174 -6.97 -4.99 15.04
C HIS A 174 -6.40 -4.81 16.45
N ASP A 175 -6.94 -5.53 17.45
CA ASP A 175 -6.49 -5.44 18.85
C ASP A 175 -5.01 -5.77 19.03
N LYS A 176 -4.53 -6.80 18.29
CA LYS A 176 -3.10 -7.15 18.29
C LYS A 176 -2.24 -6.05 17.68
N LEU A 177 -2.73 -5.32 16.68
CA LEU A 177 -1.96 -4.22 16.12
C LEU A 177 -1.95 -3.00 17.04
N VAL A 178 -3.08 -2.69 17.69
CA VAL A 178 -3.12 -1.66 18.75
C VAL A 178 -2.10 -1.98 19.86
N SER A 179 -2.00 -3.24 20.27
CA SER A 179 -0.96 -3.68 21.22
C SER A 179 0.47 -3.45 20.69
N ASN A 180 0.72 -3.70 19.40
CA ASN A 180 2.04 -3.41 18.81
C ASN A 180 2.33 -1.90 18.78
N ILE A 181 1.34 -1.03 18.55
CA ILE A 181 1.53 0.42 18.64
C ILE A 181 1.95 0.82 20.06
N GLN A 182 1.29 0.27 21.08
CA GLN A 182 1.66 0.52 22.48
C GLN A 182 3.11 0.09 22.78
N GLU A 183 3.54 -1.03 22.23
CA GLU A 183 4.89 -1.58 22.43
C GLU A 183 5.99 -0.68 21.85
N ILE A 184 5.80 -0.16 20.64
CA ILE A 184 6.77 0.76 20.02
C ILE A 184 6.74 2.14 20.68
N ARG A 185 5.55 2.62 21.06
CA ARG A 185 5.39 3.88 21.78
C ARG A 185 6.08 3.85 23.14
N ALA A 186 5.98 2.73 23.87
CA ALA A 186 6.68 2.54 25.15
C ALA A 186 8.20 2.62 25.03
N ARG A 187 8.76 2.49 23.82
CA ARG A 187 10.18 2.65 23.50
C ARG A 187 10.52 4.02 22.92
N GLY A 188 9.55 4.93 22.91
CA GLY A 188 9.73 6.30 22.45
C GLY A 188 9.60 6.51 20.95
N ALA A 189 9.11 5.54 20.18
CA ALA A 189 8.83 5.74 18.77
C ALA A 189 7.83 6.89 18.56
N ARG A 190 8.05 7.68 17.51
CA ARG A 190 7.05 8.61 17.00
C ARG A 190 6.07 7.84 16.13
N THR A 191 4.85 7.66 16.63
CA THR A 191 3.84 6.82 16.00
C THR A 191 2.96 7.59 15.02
N ILE A 192 2.94 7.13 13.77
CA ILE A 192 2.12 7.65 12.69
C ILE A 192 1.12 6.56 12.31
N VAL A 193 -0.14 6.79 12.62
CA VAL A 193 -1.16 5.75 12.52
C VAL A 193 -2.13 6.06 11.38
N ILE A 194 -2.24 5.12 10.42
CA ILE A 194 -3.26 5.16 9.38
C ILE A 194 -4.38 4.22 9.82
N ALA A 195 -5.56 4.79 10.10
CA ALA A 195 -6.69 4.06 10.65
C ALA A 195 -8.02 4.52 10.05
N GLU A 196 -9.02 3.67 10.15
CA GLU A 196 -10.37 3.93 9.66
C GLU A 196 -11.05 5.07 10.43
N ASP A 197 -11.87 5.86 9.74
CA ASP A 197 -12.71 6.88 10.36
C ASP A 197 -13.55 6.28 11.49
N GLY A 198 -13.53 6.94 12.66
CA GLY A 198 -14.24 6.51 13.85
C GLY A 198 -13.54 5.42 14.67
N ASP A 199 -12.34 4.99 14.31
CA ASP A 199 -11.52 4.11 15.16
C ASP A 199 -10.86 4.91 16.28
N GLU A 200 -11.55 5.01 17.41
CA GLU A 200 -11.07 5.76 18.57
C GLU A 200 -10.05 4.99 19.42
N SER A 201 -9.92 3.69 19.21
CA SER A 201 -9.01 2.84 19.98
C SER A 201 -7.52 3.16 19.77
N VAL A 202 -7.18 3.74 18.62
CA VAL A 202 -5.81 4.11 18.25
C VAL A 202 -5.42 5.52 18.68
N VAL A 203 -6.41 6.39 18.92
CA VAL A 203 -6.20 7.82 19.23
C VAL A 203 -5.20 8.06 20.37
N PRO A 204 -5.26 7.35 21.51
CA PRO A 204 -4.33 7.58 22.62
C PRO A 204 -2.88 7.23 22.30
N TYR A 205 -2.64 6.52 21.21
CA TYR A 205 -1.34 5.95 20.87
C TYR A 205 -0.74 6.53 19.57
N ALA A 206 -1.44 7.45 18.91
CA ALA A 206 -0.99 8.09 17.67
C ALA A 206 -0.44 9.50 17.96
N ASP A 207 0.82 9.75 17.60
CA ASP A 207 1.36 11.11 17.59
C ASP A 207 0.90 11.88 16.34
N THR A 208 0.69 11.16 15.25
CA THR A 208 0.00 11.65 14.05
C THR A 208 -1.03 10.60 13.61
N LEU A 209 -2.26 11.03 13.39
CA LEU A 209 -3.35 10.16 12.96
C LEU A 209 -3.84 10.56 11.57
N VAL A 210 -3.79 9.61 10.64
CA VAL A 210 -4.28 9.76 9.28
C VAL A 210 -5.55 8.92 9.14
N ARG A 211 -6.66 9.57 8.90
CA ARG A 211 -7.97 8.90 8.76
C ARG A 211 -8.20 8.46 7.32
N ILE A 212 -8.71 7.25 7.16
CA ILE A 212 -9.16 6.70 5.88
C ILE A 212 -10.61 6.27 5.96
N PRO A 213 -11.39 6.37 4.87
CA PRO A 213 -12.78 5.94 4.87
C PRO A 213 -12.96 4.47 5.21
N ALA A 214 -14.04 4.17 5.92
CA ALA A 214 -14.44 2.80 6.21
C ALA A 214 -14.54 1.95 4.93
N THR A 215 -13.81 0.83 4.93
CA THR A 215 -13.65 0.02 3.71
C THR A 215 -13.54 -1.46 4.09
N PRO A 216 -14.21 -2.38 3.35
CA PRO A 216 -14.02 -3.81 3.58
C PRO A 216 -12.55 -4.21 3.55
N THR A 217 -12.17 -5.13 4.44
CA THR A 217 -10.76 -5.51 4.67
C THR A 217 -9.97 -5.80 3.39
N LEU A 218 -10.57 -6.51 2.44
CA LEU A 218 -9.88 -6.85 1.18
C LEU A 218 -9.67 -5.64 0.25
N LEU A 219 -10.45 -4.58 0.41
CA LEU A 219 -10.36 -3.36 -0.38
C LEU A 219 -9.60 -2.24 0.35
N GLN A 220 -9.37 -2.40 1.66
CA GLN A 220 -8.64 -1.43 2.47
C GLN A 220 -7.27 -1.04 1.87
N PRO A 221 -6.49 -1.93 1.23
CA PRO A 221 -5.25 -1.55 0.57
C PRO A 221 -5.40 -0.40 -0.43
N LEU A 222 -6.53 -0.28 -1.13
CA LEU A 222 -6.75 0.78 -2.11
C LEU A 222 -6.78 2.18 -1.49
N VAL A 223 -7.38 2.33 -0.32
CA VAL A 223 -7.46 3.61 0.40
C VAL A 223 -6.27 3.84 1.34
N ALA A 224 -5.71 2.79 1.93
CA ALA A 224 -4.59 2.91 2.86
C ALA A 224 -3.25 3.19 2.19
N THR A 225 -3.09 2.85 0.90
CA THR A 225 -1.86 3.12 0.14
C THR A 225 -1.77 4.61 -0.25
N VAL A 226 -2.89 5.28 -0.49
CA VAL A 226 -2.91 6.67 -0.97
C VAL A 226 -2.15 7.64 -0.05
N PRO A 227 -2.39 7.67 1.28
CA PRO A 227 -1.62 8.53 2.18
C PRO A 227 -0.12 8.25 2.15
N LEU A 228 0.30 7.00 1.93
CA LEU A 228 1.70 6.63 1.85
C LEU A 228 2.35 7.12 0.55
N GLN A 229 1.62 7.09 -0.56
CA GLN A 229 2.06 7.67 -1.83
C GLN A 229 2.23 9.19 -1.70
N VAL A 230 1.23 9.86 -1.10
CA VAL A 230 1.31 11.31 -0.81
C VAL A 230 2.49 11.61 0.12
N PHE A 231 2.68 10.83 1.18
CA PHE A 231 3.80 11.01 2.12
C PHE A 231 5.15 10.94 1.42
N ALA A 232 5.36 9.94 0.56
CA ALA A 232 6.62 9.79 -0.17
C ALA A 232 6.86 10.95 -1.17
N CYS A 233 5.82 11.40 -1.86
CA CYS A 233 5.87 12.54 -2.78
C CYS A 233 6.21 13.83 -2.04
N GLU A 234 5.49 14.15 -0.96
CA GLU A 234 5.74 15.33 -0.15
C GLU A 234 7.13 15.31 0.51
N MET A 235 7.58 14.14 0.97
CA MET A 235 8.92 13.99 1.53
C MET A 235 10.01 14.27 0.48
N ALA A 236 9.83 13.79 -0.76
CA ALA A 236 10.74 14.10 -1.86
C ALA A 236 10.76 15.60 -2.16
N THR A 237 9.58 16.22 -2.18
CA THR A 237 9.42 17.66 -2.39
C THR A 237 10.12 18.49 -1.30
N VAL A 238 9.95 18.12 -0.02
CA VAL A 238 10.63 18.76 1.11
C VAL A 238 12.15 18.65 1.00
N LYS A 239 12.64 17.55 0.46
CA LYS A 239 14.08 17.32 0.23
C LYS A 239 14.61 17.93 -1.08
N GLY A 240 13.75 18.55 -1.90
CA GLY A 240 14.12 19.15 -3.18
C GLY A 240 14.45 18.15 -4.28
N TYR A 241 13.87 16.93 -4.21
CA TYR A 241 14.08 15.89 -5.22
C TYR A 241 12.99 15.92 -6.29
N ASP A 242 13.34 15.47 -7.50
CA ASP A 242 12.38 15.27 -8.58
C ASP A 242 11.51 14.04 -8.29
N VAL A 243 10.21 14.26 -8.15
CA VAL A 243 9.23 13.22 -7.81
C VAL A 243 8.88 12.32 -9.00
N ASP A 244 9.08 12.80 -10.22
CA ASP A 244 8.75 12.07 -11.45
C ASP A 244 9.94 11.26 -11.99
N GLN A 245 11.15 11.78 -11.83
CA GLN A 245 12.37 11.17 -12.33
C GLN A 245 13.43 10.98 -11.23
N PRO A 246 13.18 10.05 -10.30
CA PRO A 246 14.13 9.76 -9.23
C PRO A 246 15.45 9.21 -9.79
N ARG A 247 16.55 9.57 -9.15
CA ARG A 247 17.89 9.11 -9.54
C ARG A 247 17.99 7.58 -9.47
N ASN A 248 18.83 7.01 -10.31
CA ASN A 248 19.16 5.57 -10.36
C ASN A 248 17.99 4.66 -10.71
N LEU A 249 16.83 5.19 -11.07
CA LEU A 249 15.67 4.43 -11.49
C LEU A 249 15.25 4.83 -12.90
N ALA A 250 14.63 3.90 -13.60
CA ALA A 250 14.02 4.13 -14.90
C ALA A 250 12.66 3.43 -14.97
N LYS A 251 11.73 3.97 -15.76
CA LYS A 251 10.40 3.38 -15.94
C LYS A 251 10.44 1.96 -16.49
N SER A 252 11.45 1.66 -17.31
CA SER A 252 11.76 0.32 -17.78
C SER A 252 13.27 0.10 -17.80
N VAL A 253 13.71 -1.05 -17.29
CA VAL A 253 15.10 -1.48 -17.35
C VAL A 253 15.26 -2.41 -18.55
N THR A 254 16.09 -2.01 -19.52
CA THR A 254 16.32 -2.74 -20.78
C THR A 254 17.71 -3.35 -20.87
N VAL A 255 18.56 -3.13 -19.89
CA VAL A 255 19.90 -3.72 -19.77
C VAL A 255 19.91 -4.75 -18.63
N GLU A 256 20.46 -5.93 -18.94
CA GLU A 256 20.73 -7.01 -18.00
C GLU A 256 22.23 -7.08 -17.71
#